data_5824b48b61688d3a3007102649ef0ab1
#
_entry.id   5824b48b61688d3a3007102649ef0ab1
#
_cell.length_a   1.000
_cell.length_b   1.000
_cell.length_c   1.000
_cell.angle_alpha   90.00
_cell.angle_beta   90.00
_cell.angle_gamma   90.00
#
_symmetry.space_group_name_H-M   'P 1'
#
loop_
_entity.id
_entity.type
_entity.pdbx_description
1 polymer ?
#
loop_
_entity_poly.entity_id
_entity_poly.type
_entity_poly.pdbx_seq_one_letter_code
_entity_poly.pdbx_strand_id
1 'polypeptide(L)'
;GGADYSRKQLNELTDFVKRPQIGAKGLVFIKYNADGTVKSSIDKFYTPEQLAKVKETTGAKDGDLVLILSGDNANKTRIQLCSLRLEMGNRLGLRDKNVFKCLWIIDFPLFEWSDEEQRLMATHHPFTMPNPDDLPLLDEHPEQVRAKAYDFVCNGIEVGGGSLRIHNTQLQEKMFEVLGFTPERAEAQFGFLMNAFKYGAPPHAGLAFGLDRFVSIMAGLDSIRDCIAFPKNNSGRDVMLDAPSEIDDKQLDELQIKVELKA
;
A
#
# COMPACT_ATOMS: atom_id res chain seq x y z
N GLY A 1 -14.47 14.96 -18.88
CA GLY A 1 -15.90 14.64 -19.03
C GLY A 1 -16.58 14.30 -17.70
N GLY A 2 -17.84 13.89 -17.77
CA GLY A 2 -18.60 13.45 -16.60
C GLY A 2 -19.50 14.51 -15.97
N ALA A 3 -19.54 15.74 -16.48
CA ALA A 3 -20.52 16.74 -16.02
C ALA A 3 -21.99 16.27 -16.20
N ASP A 4 -22.24 15.34 -17.12
CA ASP A 4 -23.55 14.75 -17.36
C ASP A 4 -24.00 13.72 -16.31
N TYR A 5 -23.17 13.38 -15.37
CA TYR A 5 -23.54 12.45 -14.29
C TYR A 5 -24.81 12.93 -13.59
N SER A 6 -25.83 12.09 -13.58
CA SER A 6 -27.09 12.37 -12.90
C SER A 6 -26.91 12.39 -11.37
N ARG A 7 -27.87 13.00 -10.68
CA ARG A 7 -27.88 12.98 -9.21
C ARG A 7 -27.88 11.55 -8.64
N LYS A 8 -28.56 10.62 -9.31
CA LYS A 8 -28.57 9.21 -8.92
C LYS A 8 -27.17 8.60 -8.97
N GLN A 9 -26.43 8.79 -10.07
CA GLN A 9 -25.06 8.29 -10.22
C GLN A 9 -24.09 8.91 -9.20
N LEU A 10 -24.25 10.20 -8.88
CA LEU A 10 -23.45 10.86 -7.84
C LEU A 10 -23.77 10.34 -6.43
N ASN A 11 -25.03 10.03 -6.15
CA ASN A 11 -25.43 9.40 -4.89
C ASN A 11 -24.86 7.98 -4.80
N GLU A 12 -24.92 7.18 -5.86
CA GLU A 12 -24.31 5.84 -5.91
C GLU A 12 -22.80 5.88 -5.66
N LEU A 13 -22.09 6.88 -6.20
CA LEU A 13 -20.66 7.08 -5.90
C LEU A 13 -20.42 7.47 -4.44
N THR A 14 -21.31 8.30 -3.89
CA THR A 14 -21.26 8.68 -2.47
C THR A 14 -21.47 7.47 -1.57
N ASP A 15 -22.44 6.61 -1.87
CA ASP A 15 -22.70 5.39 -1.15
C ASP A 15 -21.55 4.39 -1.30
N PHE A 16 -20.95 4.31 -2.49
CA PHE A 16 -19.77 3.49 -2.75
C PHE A 16 -18.61 3.86 -1.82
N VAL A 17 -18.22 5.14 -1.75
CA VAL A 17 -17.08 5.57 -0.93
C VAL A 17 -17.34 5.47 0.58
N LYS A 18 -18.61 5.47 1.01
CA LYS A 18 -19.01 5.28 2.40
C LYS A 18 -19.04 3.83 2.88
N ARG A 19 -18.91 2.85 1.98
CA ARG A 19 -18.86 1.44 2.36
C ARG A 19 -17.80 1.20 3.43
N PRO A 20 -18.04 0.31 4.42
CA PRO A 20 -17.08 0.06 5.52
C PRO A 20 -15.66 -0.28 5.04
N GLN A 21 -15.53 -0.96 3.90
CA GLN A 21 -14.25 -1.35 3.30
C GLN A 21 -13.45 -0.14 2.79
N ILE A 22 -14.11 0.97 2.44
CA ILE A 22 -13.48 2.20 1.96
C ILE A 22 -13.44 3.23 3.08
N GLY A 23 -14.57 3.44 3.77
CA GLY A 23 -14.66 4.21 5.00
C GLY A 23 -14.51 5.72 4.84
N ALA A 24 -14.82 6.29 3.66
CA ALA A 24 -14.85 7.74 3.48
C ALA A 24 -16.10 8.34 4.16
N LYS A 25 -15.94 9.54 4.74
CA LYS A 25 -17.07 10.26 5.41
C LYS A 25 -18.11 10.77 4.41
N GLY A 26 -17.72 11.00 3.16
CA GLY A 26 -18.57 11.51 2.10
C GLY A 26 -17.82 11.74 0.81
N LEU A 27 -18.53 12.24 -0.21
CA LEU A 27 -17.98 12.61 -1.51
C LEU A 27 -18.43 14.01 -1.87
N VAL A 28 -17.48 14.88 -2.13
CA VAL A 28 -17.74 16.20 -2.72
C VAL A 28 -17.63 16.09 -4.24
N PHE A 29 -18.55 16.71 -4.96
CA PHE A 29 -18.48 16.81 -6.40
C PHE A 29 -18.64 18.26 -6.87
N ILE A 30 -17.97 18.60 -7.97
CA ILE A 30 -18.11 19.85 -8.68
C ILE A 30 -18.26 19.52 -10.17
N LYS A 31 -19.36 19.95 -10.76
CA LYS A 31 -19.67 19.84 -12.20
C LYS A 31 -19.36 21.17 -12.88
N TYR A 32 -18.47 21.17 -13.83
CA TYR A 32 -18.24 22.29 -14.74
C TYR A 32 -18.98 21.98 -16.03
N ASN A 33 -20.21 22.48 -16.14
CA ASN A 33 -21.06 22.16 -17.27
C ASN A 33 -20.52 22.78 -18.57
N ALA A 34 -20.89 22.20 -19.71
CA ALA A 34 -20.46 22.66 -21.03
C ALA A 34 -20.95 24.10 -21.38
N ASP A 35 -22.02 24.56 -20.75
CA ASP A 35 -22.54 25.92 -20.86
C ASP A 35 -21.82 26.95 -19.96
N GLY A 36 -20.75 26.54 -19.28
CA GLY A 36 -19.97 27.35 -18.34
C GLY A 36 -20.57 27.48 -16.94
N THR A 37 -21.75 26.89 -16.69
CA THR A 37 -22.33 26.90 -15.34
C THR A 37 -21.63 25.91 -14.44
N VAL A 38 -21.53 26.23 -13.15
CA VAL A 38 -20.90 25.36 -12.13
C VAL A 38 -21.97 24.90 -11.15
N LYS A 39 -21.98 23.60 -10.84
CA LYS A 39 -22.86 23.02 -9.84
C LYS A 39 -22.07 22.11 -8.92
N SER A 40 -22.20 22.32 -7.61
CA SER A 40 -21.43 21.57 -6.62
C SER A 40 -22.30 21.09 -5.46
N SER A 41 -21.84 20.07 -4.74
CA SER A 41 -22.41 19.66 -3.45
C SER A 41 -22.07 20.62 -2.31
N ILE A 42 -21.17 21.58 -2.56
CA ILE A 42 -20.63 22.52 -1.56
C ILE A 42 -20.88 23.99 -1.95
N ASP A 43 -21.80 24.28 -2.86
CA ASP A 43 -22.13 25.63 -3.35
C ASP A 43 -22.39 26.63 -2.22
N LYS A 44 -22.95 26.15 -1.09
CA LYS A 44 -23.29 27.00 0.06
C LYS A 44 -22.07 27.48 0.85
N PHE A 45 -20.92 26.85 0.67
CA PHE A 45 -19.72 27.06 1.47
C PHE A 45 -18.58 27.72 0.70
N TYR A 46 -18.68 27.77 -0.65
CA TYR A 46 -17.60 28.24 -1.53
C TYR A 46 -18.11 29.28 -2.49
N THR A 47 -17.31 30.31 -2.70
CA THR A 47 -17.61 31.35 -3.69
C THR A 47 -17.32 30.88 -5.12
N PRO A 48 -17.90 31.51 -6.15
CA PRO A 48 -17.56 31.17 -7.54
C PRO A 48 -16.08 31.25 -7.87
N GLU A 49 -15.35 32.22 -7.27
CA GLU A 49 -13.90 32.39 -7.45
C GLU A 49 -13.12 31.21 -6.86
N GLN A 50 -13.55 30.71 -5.69
CA GLN A 50 -12.93 29.54 -5.05
C GLN A 50 -13.17 28.28 -5.91
N LEU A 51 -14.37 28.10 -6.44
CA LEU A 51 -14.67 26.97 -7.35
C LEU A 51 -13.89 27.08 -8.67
N ALA A 52 -13.70 28.30 -9.19
CA ALA A 52 -12.84 28.55 -10.35
C ALA A 52 -11.36 28.20 -10.05
N LYS A 53 -10.88 28.48 -8.85
CA LYS A 53 -9.53 28.08 -8.42
C LYS A 53 -9.35 26.57 -8.35
N VAL A 54 -10.38 25.83 -7.91
CA VAL A 54 -10.36 24.36 -7.96
C VAL A 54 -10.27 23.88 -9.41
N LYS A 55 -11.02 24.49 -10.35
CA LYS A 55 -10.95 24.18 -11.78
C LYS A 55 -9.53 24.32 -12.32
N GLU A 56 -8.90 25.45 -12.04
CA GLU A 56 -7.52 25.74 -12.44
C GLU A 56 -6.52 24.72 -11.84
N THR A 57 -6.62 24.48 -10.54
CA THR A 57 -5.69 23.60 -9.80
C THR A 57 -5.77 22.14 -10.27
N THR A 58 -6.98 21.68 -10.62
CA THR A 58 -7.21 20.31 -11.10
C THR A 58 -7.04 20.15 -12.61
N GLY A 59 -6.87 21.26 -13.34
CA GLY A 59 -6.84 21.26 -14.81
C GLY A 59 -8.16 20.88 -15.46
N ALA A 60 -9.28 20.97 -14.71
CA ALA A 60 -10.61 20.63 -15.20
C ALA A 60 -11.09 21.61 -16.27
N LYS A 61 -11.87 21.11 -17.22
CA LYS A 61 -12.46 21.86 -18.35
C LYS A 61 -13.98 21.88 -18.26
N ASP A 62 -14.60 22.71 -19.06
CA ASP A 62 -16.06 22.64 -19.22
C ASP A 62 -16.47 21.27 -19.78
N GLY A 63 -17.51 20.67 -19.20
CA GLY A 63 -17.88 19.27 -19.39
C GLY A 63 -17.28 18.30 -18.40
N ASP A 64 -16.44 18.75 -17.45
CA ASP A 64 -15.79 17.85 -16.48
C ASP A 64 -16.50 17.78 -15.12
N LEU A 65 -16.35 16.63 -14.49
CA LEU A 65 -16.74 16.34 -13.11
C LEU A 65 -15.48 16.19 -12.26
N VAL A 66 -15.34 17.01 -11.22
CA VAL A 66 -14.31 16.86 -10.20
C VAL A 66 -14.92 16.18 -8.97
N LEU A 67 -14.28 15.12 -8.52
CA LEU A 67 -14.64 14.36 -7.33
C LEU A 67 -13.56 14.53 -6.26
N ILE A 68 -13.96 14.88 -5.04
CA ILE A 68 -13.04 15.21 -3.95
C ILE A 68 -13.38 14.37 -2.73
N LEU A 69 -12.36 13.74 -2.16
CA LEU A 69 -12.39 13.14 -0.82
C LEU A 69 -11.48 13.95 0.10
N SER A 70 -11.88 14.06 1.36
CA SER A 70 -11.11 14.72 2.41
C SER A 70 -11.15 13.91 3.70
N GLY A 71 -10.10 14.01 4.48
CA GLY A 71 -9.97 13.32 5.77
C GLY A 71 -8.79 13.83 6.57
N ASP A 72 -8.73 13.43 7.84
CA ASP A 72 -7.73 13.89 8.80
C ASP A 72 -6.38 13.18 8.63
N ASN A 73 -6.38 12.01 7.96
CA ASN A 73 -5.19 11.22 7.69
C ASN A 73 -4.96 11.13 6.17
N ALA A 74 -3.82 11.64 5.71
CA ALA A 74 -3.48 11.71 4.30
C ALA A 74 -3.38 10.33 3.63
N ASN A 75 -2.76 9.35 4.30
CA ASN A 75 -2.59 8.01 3.74
C ASN A 75 -3.94 7.29 3.60
N LYS A 76 -4.78 7.37 4.63
CA LYS A 76 -6.14 6.82 4.58
C LYS A 76 -6.97 7.46 3.47
N THR A 77 -6.87 8.78 3.30
CA THR A 77 -7.58 9.50 2.23
C THR A 77 -7.07 9.09 0.84
N ARG A 78 -5.77 8.87 0.67
CA ARG A 78 -5.19 8.38 -0.60
C ARG A 78 -5.69 6.98 -0.96
N ILE A 79 -5.80 6.07 0.02
CA ILE A 79 -6.36 4.71 -0.20
C ILE A 79 -7.83 4.80 -0.62
N GLN A 80 -8.62 5.64 0.04
CA GLN A 80 -10.03 5.88 -0.33
C GLN A 80 -10.15 6.47 -1.74
N LEU A 81 -9.30 7.43 -2.09
CA LEU A 81 -9.25 8.03 -3.42
C LEU A 81 -8.82 7.02 -4.49
N CYS A 82 -7.91 6.11 -4.17
CA CYS A 82 -7.54 5.01 -5.06
C CYS A 82 -8.75 4.12 -5.38
N SER A 83 -9.54 3.76 -4.37
CA SER A 83 -10.77 2.98 -4.56
C SER A 83 -11.77 3.70 -5.46
N LEU A 84 -11.97 5.01 -5.24
CA LEU A 84 -12.84 5.84 -6.10
C LEU A 84 -12.30 5.91 -7.54
N ARG A 85 -10.99 6.10 -7.73
CA ARG A 85 -10.34 6.13 -9.05
C ARG A 85 -10.57 4.82 -9.82
N LEU A 86 -10.42 3.68 -9.14
CA LEU A 86 -10.64 2.37 -9.75
C LEU A 86 -12.11 2.15 -10.14
N GLU A 87 -13.05 2.58 -9.29
CA GLU A 87 -14.48 2.52 -9.58
C GLU A 87 -14.84 3.40 -10.78
N MET A 88 -14.31 4.63 -10.84
CA MET A 88 -14.50 5.50 -12.00
C MET A 88 -13.92 4.89 -13.29
N GLY A 89 -12.72 4.30 -13.19
CA GLY A 89 -12.11 3.58 -14.31
C GLY A 89 -12.98 2.43 -14.84
N ASN A 90 -13.64 1.69 -13.94
CA ASN A 90 -14.59 0.64 -14.31
C ASN A 90 -15.85 1.22 -14.99
N ARG A 91 -16.48 2.23 -14.38
CA ARG A 91 -17.70 2.87 -14.93
C ARG A 91 -17.49 3.49 -16.30
N LEU A 92 -16.29 3.98 -16.56
CA LEU A 92 -15.93 4.62 -17.82
C LEU A 92 -15.33 3.63 -18.85
N GLY A 93 -15.25 2.33 -18.52
CA GLY A 93 -14.68 1.31 -19.41
C GLY A 93 -13.20 1.50 -19.72
N LEU A 94 -12.45 2.20 -18.84
CA LEU A 94 -11.03 2.50 -19.02
C LEU A 94 -10.11 1.36 -18.56
N ARG A 95 -10.67 0.32 -17.95
CA ARG A 95 -9.93 -0.86 -17.45
C ARG A 95 -10.20 -2.06 -18.35
N ASP A 96 -9.33 -2.26 -19.31
CA ASP A 96 -9.38 -3.44 -20.21
C ASP A 96 -8.45 -4.53 -19.65
N LYS A 97 -9.02 -5.65 -19.23
CA LYS A 97 -8.28 -6.80 -18.70
C LYS A 97 -7.39 -7.51 -19.75
N ASN A 98 -7.64 -7.27 -21.03
CA ASN A 98 -6.85 -7.85 -22.12
C ASN A 98 -5.61 -7.01 -22.47
N VAL A 99 -5.46 -5.84 -21.84
CA VAL A 99 -4.32 -4.94 -22.07
C VAL A 99 -3.47 -4.90 -20.81
N PHE A 100 -2.21 -5.34 -20.92
CA PHE A 100 -1.25 -5.33 -19.82
C PHE A 100 -0.46 -4.02 -19.82
N LYS A 101 -0.63 -3.23 -18.76
CA LYS A 101 0.08 -1.98 -18.52
C LYS A 101 0.97 -2.15 -17.31
N CYS A 102 2.28 -2.08 -17.52
CA CYS A 102 3.28 -2.27 -16.48
C CYS A 102 3.96 -0.95 -16.13
N LEU A 103 4.37 -0.82 -14.86
CA LEU A 103 5.18 0.28 -14.37
C LEU A 103 6.02 -0.18 -13.16
N TRP A 104 7.01 0.62 -12.80
CA TRP A 104 7.78 0.47 -11.58
C TRP A 104 7.34 1.52 -10.57
N ILE A 105 7.17 1.11 -9.32
CA ILE A 105 7.09 2.01 -8.16
C ILE A 105 8.48 2.00 -7.52
N ILE A 106 9.01 3.18 -7.27
CA ILE A 106 10.33 3.40 -6.68
C ILE A 106 10.26 4.49 -5.62
N ASP A 107 11.38 4.76 -4.95
CA ASP A 107 11.49 5.81 -3.92
C ASP A 107 10.51 5.65 -2.75
N PHE A 108 10.31 4.42 -2.32
CA PHE A 108 9.58 4.12 -1.11
C PHE A 108 10.22 4.77 0.13
N PRO A 109 9.45 5.11 1.17
CA PRO A 109 10.05 5.44 2.45
C PRO A 109 10.86 4.23 2.98
N LEU A 110 12.02 4.50 3.57
CA LEU A 110 12.85 3.45 4.18
C LEU A 110 12.26 2.96 5.49
N PHE A 111 11.67 3.90 6.24
CA PHE A 111 11.06 3.66 7.54
C PHE A 111 9.61 4.15 7.56
N GLU A 112 8.82 3.53 8.42
CA GLU A 112 7.49 3.97 8.78
C GLU A 112 7.33 3.98 10.30
N TRP A 113 6.50 4.90 10.82
CA TRP A 113 6.18 4.94 12.23
C TRP A 113 5.13 3.90 12.57
N SER A 114 5.39 3.08 13.57
CA SER A 114 4.41 2.15 14.13
C SER A 114 3.76 2.75 15.37
N ASP A 115 2.46 3.00 15.30
CA ASP A 115 1.68 3.45 16.46
C ASP A 115 1.57 2.36 17.54
N GLU A 116 1.63 1.10 17.16
CA GLU A 116 1.57 -0.04 18.07
C GLU A 116 2.90 -0.20 18.82
N GLU A 117 4.02 -0.16 18.10
CA GLU A 117 5.36 -0.37 18.65
C GLU A 117 6.00 0.94 19.18
N GLN A 118 5.38 2.10 18.89
CA GLN A 118 5.87 3.44 19.26
C GLN A 118 7.32 3.69 18.83
N ARG A 119 7.69 3.23 17.63
CA ARG A 119 9.02 3.38 17.06
C ARG A 119 8.99 3.32 15.53
N LEU A 120 10.11 3.66 14.92
CA LEU A 120 10.33 3.45 13.49
C LEU A 120 10.51 1.95 13.20
N MET A 121 9.86 1.51 12.14
CA MET A 121 9.97 0.17 11.57
C MET A 121 10.51 0.27 10.15
N ALA A 122 11.23 -0.74 9.69
CA ALA A 122 11.60 -0.83 8.28
C ALA A 122 10.34 -1.09 7.44
N THR A 123 10.07 -0.26 6.43
CA THR A 123 8.91 -0.41 5.53
C THR A 123 8.94 -1.75 4.81
N HIS A 124 10.11 -2.22 4.39
CA HIS A 124 10.27 -3.51 3.69
C HIS A 124 11.09 -4.49 4.51
N HIS A 125 12.37 -4.19 4.71
CA HIS A 125 13.30 -5.10 5.38
C HIS A 125 14.48 -4.32 5.98
N PRO A 126 15.01 -4.69 7.17
CA PRO A 126 16.14 -4.00 7.80
C PRO A 126 17.43 -3.97 6.98
N PHE A 127 17.55 -4.84 5.99
CA PHE A 127 18.71 -4.91 5.07
C PHE A 127 18.49 -4.17 3.74
N THR A 128 17.41 -3.43 3.60
CA THR A 128 17.14 -2.61 2.41
C THR A 128 18.08 -1.41 2.38
N MET A 129 18.75 -1.21 1.24
CA MET A 129 19.67 -0.09 1.03
C MET A 129 18.92 1.24 1.05
N PRO A 130 19.30 2.22 1.88
CA PRO A 130 18.84 3.59 1.76
C PRO A 130 19.28 4.21 0.43
N ASN A 131 18.55 5.21 -0.03
CA ASN A 131 19.00 6.00 -1.16
C ASN A 131 20.31 6.73 -0.78
N PRO A 132 21.41 6.59 -1.56
CA PRO A 132 22.67 7.24 -1.24
C PRO A 132 22.58 8.76 -1.06
N ASP A 133 21.69 9.42 -1.80
CA ASP A 133 21.49 10.86 -1.69
C ASP A 133 20.87 11.29 -0.34
N ASP A 134 20.18 10.36 0.34
CA ASP A 134 19.47 10.60 1.58
C ASP A 134 20.26 10.13 2.82
N LEU A 135 21.44 9.54 2.66
CA LEU A 135 22.26 9.05 3.77
C LEU A 135 22.51 10.09 4.87
N PRO A 136 22.76 11.39 4.56
CA PRO A 136 22.92 12.41 5.59
C PRO A 136 21.69 12.62 6.48
N LEU A 137 20.50 12.20 6.05
CA LEU A 137 19.26 12.34 6.81
C LEU A 137 19.06 11.23 7.86
N LEU A 138 19.83 10.15 7.81
CA LEU A 138 19.66 9.01 8.72
C LEU A 138 19.80 9.37 10.20
N ASP A 139 20.58 10.40 10.54
CA ASP A 139 20.81 10.82 11.90
C ASP A 139 19.71 11.75 12.44
N GLU A 140 19.26 12.70 11.64
CA GLU A 140 18.37 13.76 12.09
C GLU A 140 16.92 13.59 11.63
N HIS A 141 16.72 13.02 10.44
CA HIS A 141 15.41 12.88 9.78
C HIS A 141 15.23 11.52 9.13
N PRO A 142 15.35 10.41 9.86
CA PRO A 142 15.23 9.06 9.27
C PRO A 142 13.89 8.81 8.59
N GLU A 143 12.82 9.48 9.02
CA GLU A 143 11.48 9.37 8.42
C GLU A 143 11.41 9.94 6.99
N GLN A 144 12.41 10.70 6.54
CA GLN A 144 12.48 11.29 5.20
C GLN A 144 13.37 10.48 4.25
N VAL A 145 14.08 9.49 4.75
CA VAL A 145 14.99 8.67 3.95
C VAL A 145 14.22 7.74 3.03
N ARG A 146 14.55 7.76 1.74
CA ARG A 146 13.99 6.85 0.74
C ARG A 146 14.78 5.55 0.68
N ALA A 147 14.08 4.47 0.34
CA ALA A 147 14.63 3.15 0.12
C ALA A 147 15.03 2.94 -1.36
N LYS A 148 16.07 2.17 -1.60
CA LYS A 148 16.34 1.56 -2.91
C LYS A 148 15.53 0.25 -3.06
N ALA A 149 14.22 0.36 -2.81
CA ALA A 149 13.24 -0.67 -3.06
C ALA A 149 12.43 -0.34 -4.31
N TYR A 150 11.87 -1.35 -4.91
CA TYR A 150 11.10 -1.23 -6.15
C TYR A 150 10.06 -2.33 -6.25
N ASP A 151 8.86 -1.96 -6.73
CA ASP A 151 7.79 -2.89 -7.06
C ASP A 151 7.48 -2.85 -8.54
N PHE A 152 7.35 -4.02 -9.13
CA PHE A 152 6.84 -4.21 -10.47
C PHE A 152 5.32 -4.36 -10.42
N VAL A 153 4.62 -3.43 -11.03
CA VAL A 153 3.16 -3.34 -10.99
C VAL A 153 2.59 -3.57 -12.38
N CYS A 154 1.61 -4.45 -12.50
CA CYS A 154 0.84 -4.68 -13.72
C CYS A 154 -0.63 -4.41 -13.45
N ASN A 155 -1.26 -3.56 -14.29
CA ASN A 155 -2.68 -3.16 -14.17
C ASN A 155 -3.09 -2.69 -12.77
N GLY A 156 -2.17 -2.05 -12.05
CA GLY A 156 -2.40 -1.54 -10.70
C GLY A 156 -2.26 -2.59 -9.59
N ILE A 157 -1.78 -3.78 -9.91
CA ILE A 157 -1.50 -4.86 -8.96
C ILE A 157 0.01 -5.07 -8.90
N GLU A 158 0.58 -5.06 -7.70
CA GLU A 158 1.97 -5.47 -7.48
C GLU A 158 2.12 -6.95 -7.84
N VAL A 159 2.95 -7.23 -8.81
CA VAL A 159 3.23 -8.58 -9.31
C VAL A 159 4.53 -9.13 -8.73
N GLY A 160 5.46 -8.25 -8.43
CA GLY A 160 6.74 -8.60 -7.84
C GLY A 160 7.42 -7.39 -7.26
N GLY A 161 8.33 -7.61 -6.33
CA GLY A 161 9.06 -6.55 -5.69
C GLY A 161 10.43 -7.01 -5.20
N GLY A 162 11.26 -6.04 -4.87
CA GLY A 162 12.61 -6.28 -4.39
C GLY A 162 13.30 -5.01 -3.91
N SER A 163 14.58 -5.17 -3.58
CA SER A 163 15.40 -4.05 -3.18
C SER A 163 16.88 -4.31 -3.43
N LEU A 164 17.65 -3.24 -3.52
CA LEU A 164 19.08 -3.31 -3.27
C LEU A 164 19.30 -3.62 -1.78
N ARG A 165 20.33 -4.40 -1.48
CA ARG A 165 20.69 -4.76 -0.12
C ARG A 165 21.91 -3.99 0.36
N ILE A 166 21.91 -3.68 1.65
CA ILE A 166 23.09 -3.15 2.31
C ILE A 166 24.16 -4.24 2.31
N HIS A 167 25.37 -3.87 1.92
CA HIS A 167 26.56 -4.73 1.93
C HIS A 167 27.72 -4.12 2.71
N ASN A 168 27.51 -2.94 3.29
CA ASN A 168 28.46 -2.25 4.16
C ASN A 168 28.05 -2.46 5.63
N THR A 169 28.96 -3.01 6.42
CA THR A 169 28.69 -3.33 7.84
C THR A 169 28.35 -2.11 8.67
N GLN A 170 29.06 -1.01 8.49
CA GLN A 170 28.82 0.22 9.26
C GLN A 170 27.43 0.82 8.97
N LEU A 171 27.05 0.83 7.69
CA LEU A 171 25.71 1.28 7.33
C LEU A 171 24.63 0.36 7.90
N GLN A 172 24.86 -0.96 7.93
CA GLN A 172 23.90 -1.91 8.52
C GLN A 172 23.77 -1.72 10.03
N GLU A 173 24.86 -1.48 10.73
CA GLU A 173 24.86 -1.17 12.17
C GLU A 173 24.05 0.10 12.45
N LYS A 174 24.24 1.15 11.62
CA LYS A 174 23.48 2.38 11.71
C LYS A 174 21.98 2.15 11.48
N MET A 175 21.62 1.32 10.52
CA MET A 175 20.21 0.94 10.30
C MET A 175 19.59 0.25 11.51
N PHE A 176 20.32 -0.65 12.16
CA PHE A 176 19.83 -1.30 13.37
C PHE A 176 19.66 -0.31 14.52
N GLU A 177 20.56 0.65 14.68
CA GLU A 177 20.44 1.72 15.67
C GLU A 177 19.17 2.53 15.48
N VAL A 178 18.88 3.00 14.24
CA VAL A 178 17.66 3.75 13.91
C VAL A 178 16.40 2.93 14.19
N LEU A 179 16.44 1.61 13.97
CA LEU A 179 15.33 0.68 14.26
C LEU A 179 15.21 0.31 15.74
N GLY A 180 16.10 0.84 16.63
CA GLY A 180 16.05 0.59 18.05
C GLY A 180 16.59 -0.78 18.48
N PHE A 181 17.45 -1.41 17.68
CA PHE A 181 18.18 -2.59 18.10
C PHE A 181 19.34 -2.21 18.99
N THR A 182 19.53 -2.92 20.11
CA THR A 182 20.81 -2.88 20.81
C THR A 182 21.84 -3.74 20.07
N PRO A 183 23.15 -3.47 20.23
CA PRO A 183 24.19 -4.29 19.60
C PRO A 183 24.06 -5.79 19.92
N GLU A 184 23.72 -6.14 21.17
CA GLU A 184 23.54 -7.51 21.61
C GLU A 184 22.35 -8.18 20.92
N ARG A 185 21.26 -7.45 20.77
CA ARG A 185 20.05 -7.94 20.07
C ARG A 185 20.31 -8.12 18.58
N ALA A 186 21.00 -7.17 17.95
CA ALA A 186 21.39 -7.27 16.55
C ALA A 186 22.33 -8.49 16.32
N GLU A 187 23.32 -8.69 17.20
CA GLU A 187 24.23 -9.85 17.13
C GLU A 187 23.47 -11.17 17.33
N ALA A 188 22.58 -11.26 18.34
CA ALA A 188 21.81 -12.46 18.59
C ALA A 188 20.90 -12.88 17.42
N GLN A 189 20.32 -11.90 16.71
CA GLN A 189 19.38 -12.17 15.60
C GLN A 189 20.07 -12.27 14.23
N PHE A 190 21.07 -11.44 13.98
CA PHE A 190 21.67 -11.26 12.66
C PHE A 190 23.19 -11.43 12.63
N GLY A 191 23.81 -11.80 13.77
CA GLY A 191 25.27 -11.90 13.89
C GLY A 191 25.88 -12.84 12.87
N PHE A 192 25.23 -13.96 12.55
CA PHE A 192 25.68 -14.88 11.51
C PHE A 192 25.82 -14.20 10.13
N LEU A 193 24.87 -13.33 9.76
CA LEU A 193 24.89 -12.61 8.49
C LEU A 193 25.88 -11.45 8.54
N MET A 194 25.91 -10.68 9.63
CA MET A 194 26.87 -9.61 9.84
C MET A 194 28.33 -10.13 9.85
N ASN A 195 28.56 -11.32 10.39
CA ASN A 195 29.85 -11.98 10.31
C ASN A 195 30.22 -12.38 8.87
N ALA A 196 29.26 -12.88 8.09
CA ALA A 196 29.48 -13.17 6.67
C ALA A 196 29.88 -11.91 5.89
N PHE A 197 29.31 -10.76 6.18
CA PHE A 197 29.65 -9.49 5.53
C PHE A 197 31.12 -9.05 5.77
N LYS A 198 31.73 -9.46 6.89
CA LYS A 198 33.13 -9.18 7.18
C LYS A 198 34.10 -9.84 6.19
N TYR A 199 33.67 -10.90 5.51
CA TYR A 199 34.46 -11.56 4.44
C TYR A 199 34.26 -10.92 3.06
N GLY A 200 33.44 -9.87 2.97
CA GLY A 200 33.12 -9.15 1.77
C GLY A 200 31.81 -9.62 1.11
N ALA A 201 30.80 -8.77 1.16
CA ALA A 201 29.57 -8.98 0.41
C ALA A 201 29.59 -8.10 -0.83
N PRO A 202 29.32 -8.62 -2.04
CA PRO A 202 29.19 -7.76 -3.23
C PRO A 202 27.91 -6.93 -3.14
N PRO A 203 27.83 -5.80 -3.86
CA PRO A 203 26.56 -5.16 -4.12
C PRO A 203 25.58 -6.18 -4.72
N HIS A 204 24.41 -6.33 -4.13
CA HIS A 204 23.42 -7.31 -4.56
C HIS A 204 22.00 -6.79 -4.41
N ALA A 205 21.13 -7.33 -5.21
CA ALA A 205 19.72 -7.02 -5.25
C ALA A 205 18.94 -8.28 -5.64
N GLY A 206 17.63 -8.22 -5.51
CA GLY A 206 16.77 -9.31 -5.91
C GLY A 206 15.37 -8.82 -6.29
N LEU A 207 14.66 -9.67 -7.02
CA LEU A 207 13.27 -9.48 -7.39
C LEU A 207 12.55 -10.81 -7.24
N ALA A 208 11.43 -10.80 -6.54
CA ALA A 208 10.55 -11.97 -6.41
C ALA A 208 9.18 -11.66 -7.01
N PHE A 209 8.65 -12.59 -7.79
CA PHE A 209 7.31 -12.49 -8.36
C PHE A 209 6.32 -13.31 -7.54
N GLY A 210 5.14 -12.73 -7.28
CA GLY A 210 3.99 -13.46 -6.75
C GLY A 210 3.32 -14.29 -7.86
N LEU A 211 3.64 -15.57 -7.92
CA LEU A 211 3.18 -16.45 -9.01
C LEU A 211 1.65 -16.45 -9.13
N ASP A 212 0.93 -16.57 -8.01
CA ASP A 212 -0.54 -16.56 -7.99
C ASP A 212 -1.12 -15.24 -8.53
N ARG A 213 -0.53 -14.11 -8.15
CA ARG A 213 -0.93 -12.80 -8.68
C ARG A 213 -0.67 -12.69 -10.17
N PHE A 214 0.48 -13.13 -10.63
CA PHE A 214 0.84 -13.13 -12.03
C PHE A 214 -0.12 -13.99 -12.86
N VAL A 215 -0.39 -15.22 -12.41
CA VAL A 215 -1.33 -16.15 -13.08
C VAL A 215 -2.75 -15.56 -13.09
N SER A 216 -3.24 -14.98 -11.98
CA SER A 216 -4.58 -14.39 -11.92
C SER A 216 -4.75 -13.23 -12.91
N ILE A 217 -3.73 -12.38 -13.07
CA ILE A 217 -3.74 -11.29 -14.05
C ILE A 217 -3.77 -11.83 -15.47
N MET A 218 -2.92 -12.80 -15.78
CA MET A 218 -2.84 -13.41 -17.11
C MET A 218 -4.13 -14.14 -17.50
N ALA A 219 -4.80 -14.75 -16.52
CA ALA A 219 -6.08 -15.43 -16.72
C ALA A 219 -7.31 -14.49 -16.66
N GLY A 220 -7.12 -13.21 -16.40
CA GLY A 220 -8.20 -12.22 -16.27
C GLY A 220 -9.12 -12.42 -15.07
N LEU A 221 -8.62 -13.10 -14.02
CA LEU A 221 -9.39 -13.42 -12.81
C LEU A 221 -9.43 -12.21 -11.86
N ASP A 222 -10.49 -12.15 -11.05
CA ASP A 222 -10.67 -11.06 -10.08
C ASP A 222 -10.04 -11.38 -8.71
N SER A 223 -9.71 -12.64 -8.47
CA SER A 223 -9.15 -13.11 -7.19
C SER A 223 -8.07 -14.16 -7.39
N ILE A 224 -6.98 -14.03 -6.62
CA ILE A 224 -5.92 -15.06 -6.56
C ILE A 224 -6.44 -16.38 -5.98
N ARG A 225 -7.57 -16.38 -5.26
CA ARG A 225 -8.19 -17.60 -4.71
C ARG A 225 -8.55 -18.60 -5.78
N ASP A 226 -8.84 -18.13 -6.99
CA ASP A 226 -9.15 -18.99 -8.13
C ASP A 226 -7.90 -19.69 -8.72
N CYS A 227 -6.70 -19.23 -8.31
CA CYS A 227 -5.40 -19.81 -8.70
C CYS A 227 -4.76 -20.68 -7.62
N ILE A 228 -5.30 -20.66 -6.39
CA ILE A 228 -4.73 -21.39 -5.25
C ILE A 228 -5.54 -22.68 -5.04
N ALA A 229 -4.85 -23.82 -4.97
CA ALA A 229 -5.49 -25.13 -4.85
C ALA A 229 -6.33 -25.28 -3.57
N PHE A 230 -5.88 -24.69 -2.45
CA PHE A 230 -6.53 -24.75 -1.14
C PHE A 230 -6.66 -23.36 -0.52
N PRO A 231 -7.54 -22.49 -1.05
CA PRO A 231 -7.66 -21.12 -0.55
C PRO A 231 -8.33 -21.10 0.83
N LYS A 232 -7.77 -20.29 1.73
CA LYS A 232 -8.36 -20.06 3.04
C LYS A 232 -9.60 -19.17 2.95
N ASN A 233 -10.57 -19.42 3.83
CA ASN A 233 -11.75 -18.57 3.97
C ASN A 233 -11.43 -17.25 4.72
N ASN A 234 -12.44 -16.41 4.93
CA ASN A 234 -12.27 -15.13 5.60
C ASN A 234 -11.85 -15.24 7.08
N SER A 235 -12.05 -16.41 7.71
CA SER A 235 -11.58 -16.71 9.06
C SER A 235 -10.18 -17.30 9.09
N GLY A 236 -9.47 -17.32 7.95
CA GLY A 236 -8.13 -17.92 7.85
C GLY A 236 -8.13 -19.46 7.88
N ARG A 237 -9.30 -20.09 7.76
CA ARG A 237 -9.44 -21.54 7.82
C ARG A 237 -9.34 -22.16 6.44
N ASP A 238 -8.55 -23.21 6.32
CA ASP A 238 -8.53 -24.12 5.17
C ASP A 238 -9.68 -25.11 5.33
N VAL A 239 -10.72 -24.98 4.51
CA VAL A 239 -11.92 -25.81 4.60
C VAL A 239 -11.73 -27.20 4.00
N MET A 240 -10.68 -27.41 3.19
CA MET A 240 -10.38 -28.70 2.59
C MET A 240 -9.64 -29.61 3.58
N LEU A 241 -8.68 -29.04 4.32
CA LEU A 241 -7.85 -29.76 5.29
C LEU A 241 -8.37 -29.65 6.72
N ASP A 242 -9.45 -28.89 6.93
CA ASP A 242 -9.99 -28.55 8.26
C ASP A 242 -8.95 -27.95 9.21
N ALA A 243 -8.04 -27.14 8.66
CA ALA A 243 -6.96 -26.48 9.41
C ALA A 243 -7.29 -25.01 9.70
N PRO A 244 -6.81 -24.43 10.84
CA PRO A 244 -6.02 -25.07 11.88
C PRO A 244 -6.85 -26.07 12.71
N SER A 245 -6.20 -27.09 13.25
CA SER A 245 -6.74 -28.08 14.17
C SER A 245 -6.05 -28.01 15.53
N GLU A 246 -6.63 -28.63 16.54
CA GLU A 246 -6.02 -28.72 17.85
C GLU A 246 -4.74 -29.57 17.79
N ILE A 247 -3.79 -29.23 18.69
CA ILE A 247 -2.53 -29.95 18.84
C ILE A 247 -2.69 -30.90 20.03
N ASP A 248 -2.20 -32.12 19.90
CA ASP A 248 -2.22 -33.11 20.98
C ASP A 248 -1.38 -32.67 22.19
N ASP A 249 -1.87 -32.92 23.39
CA ASP A 249 -1.17 -32.58 24.64
C ASP A 249 0.26 -33.15 24.69
N LYS A 250 0.48 -34.33 24.13
CA LYS A 250 1.81 -34.93 24.03
C LYS A 250 2.80 -34.06 23.25
N GLN A 251 2.34 -33.46 22.16
CA GLN A 251 3.19 -32.53 21.34
C GLN A 251 3.49 -31.24 22.11
N LEU A 252 2.52 -30.74 22.87
CA LEU A 252 2.72 -29.58 23.72
C LEU A 252 3.72 -29.89 24.84
N ASP A 253 3.61 -31.05 25.48
CA ASP A 253 4.53 -31.48 26.52
C ASP A 253 5.95 -31.69 26.00
N GLU A 254 6.14 -32.27 24.81
CA GLU A 254 7.45 -32.41 24.15
C GLU A 254 8.13 -31.07 23.91
N LEU A 255 7.35 -30.02 23.59
CA LEU A 255 7.83 -28.66 23.37
C LEU A 255 7.95 -27.84 24.66
N GLN A 256 7.49 -28.36 25.79
CA GLN A 256 7.41 -27.66 27.08
C GLN A 256 6.60 -26.36 27.01
N ILE A 257 5.52 -26.34 26.25
CA ILE A 257 4.59 -25.22 26.11
C ILE A 257 3.19 -25.60 26.61
N LYS A 258 2.42 -24.58 27.01
CA LYS A 258 1.04 -24.73 27.44
C LYS A 258 0.15 -23.74 26.69
N VAL A 259 -1.08 -24.15 26.39
CA VAL A 259 -2.10 -23.25 25.88
C VAL A 259 -2.73 -22.51 27.05
N GLU A 260 -2.62 -21.19 27.07
CA GLU A 260 -3.29 -20.33 28.03
C GLU A 260 -4.38 -19.52 27.30
N LEU A 261 -5.63 -19.85 27.54
CA LEU A 261 -6.76 -19.13 26.98
C LEU A 261 -6.95 -17.83 27.76
N LYS A 262 -6.87 -16.68 27.08
CA LYS A 262 -7.29 -15.42 27.68
C LYS A 262 -8.79 -15.47 27.91
N ALA A 263 -9.21 -15.21 29.14
CA ALA A 263 -10.61 -15.13 29.53
C ALA A 263 -11.33 -13.94 28.86
#